data_cef3c6efcc56fd0cacc4d7f405f7e134
#
_entry.id   cef3c6efcc56fd0cacc4d7f405f7e134
#
_cell.length_a   1.000
_cell.length_b   1.000
_cell.length_c   1.000
_cell.angle_alpha   90.00
_cell.angle_beta   90.00
_cell.angle_gamma   90.00
#
_symmetry.space_group_name_H-M   'P 1'
#
loop_
_entity.id
_entity.type
_entity.pdbx_description
1 polymer ?
#
loop_
_entity_poly.entity_id
_entity_poly.type
_entity_poly.pdbx_seq_one_letter_code
_entity_poly.pdbx_strand_id
1 'polypeptide(L)'
;MDEHGRVTFSRGKKWATGLYAAGRSAHNGMHGEGILPGNQMLDDLVGGNHAGSHAGAWVKDASFGGSTLVEKAVVKSSKRVDTLKSGIGVSVGQASATLSSVMASCTNGSRDESSLKAAADTISQMKKNGIKVTDQSTVMNTEMCSALNLQGMLT
;
A
#
# COMPACT_ATOMS: atom_id res chain seq x y z
N MET A 1 6.19 9.33 -8.32
CA MET A 1 6.47 8.73 -9.65
C MET A 1 7.20 9.73 -10.51
N ASP A 2 7.85 9.24 -11.56
CA ASP A 2 8.46 10.10 -12.57
C ASP A 2 7.57 10.25 -13.83
N GLU A 3 8.07 10.98 -14.82
CA GLU A 3 7.37 11.26 -16.08
C GLU A 3 7.03 10.01 -16.92
N HIS A 4 7.64 8.89 -16.64
CA HIS A 4 7.40 7.61 -17.32
C HIS A 4 6.47 6.68 -16.54
N GLY A 5 5.85 7.14 -15.45
CA GLY A 5 5.02 6.32 -14.59
C GLY A 5 5.78 5.30 -13.74
N ARG A 6 7.12 5.40 -13.66
CA ARG A 6 7.94 4.49 -12.83
C ARG A 6 7.79 4.85 -11.36
N VAL A 7 7.56 3.85 -10.51
CA VAL A 7 7.48 4.05 -9.07
C VAL A 7 8.87 4.34 -8.51
N THR A 8 9.04 5.52 -7.93
CA THR A 8 10.32 5.98 -7.40
C THR A 8 10.29 6.06 -5.88
N PHE A 9 11.46 5.94 -5.26
CA PHE A 9 11.68 6.14 -3.84
C PHE A 9 12.94 6.99 -3.62
N SER A 10 13.25 7.31 -2.37
CA SER A 10 14.37 8.21 -2.03
C SER A 10 14.27 9.58 -2.74
N ARG A 11 13.05 10.19 -2.74
CA ARG A 11 12.77 11.47 -3.41
C ARG A 11 13.09 11.46 -4.91
N GLY A 12 12.68 10.41 -5.60
CA GLY A 12 12.87 10.26 -7.04
C GLY A 12 14.24 9.75 -7.49
N LYS A 13 15.19 9.56 -6.57
CA LYS A 13 16.57 9.15 -6.92
C LYS A 13 16.70 7.68 -7.32
N LYS A 14 15.76 6.84 -6.92
CA LYS A 14 15.81 5.40 -7.19
C LYS A 14 14.47 4.93 -7.73
N TRP A 15 14.49 4.10 -8.72
CA TRP A 15 13.33 3.45 -9.30
C TRP A 15 13.15 2.04 -8.71
N ALA A 16 11.91 1.68 -8.35
CA ALA A 16 11.53 0.30 -8.07
C ALA A 16 11.44 -0.45 -9.40
N THR A 17 12.54 -1.08 -9.82
CA THR A 17 12.71 -1.66 -11.15
C THR A 17 11.56 -2.58 -11.54
N GLY A 18 10.94 -2.31 -12.68
CA GLY A 18 9.81 -3.07 -13.20
C GLY A 18 8.44 -2.70 -12.62
N LEU A 19 8.38 -1.74 -11.67
CA LEU A 19 7.13 -1.30 -11.09
C LEU A 19 6.69 0.04 -11.68
N TYR A 20 5.47 0.04 -12.22
CA TYR A 20 4.81 1.20 -12.82
C TYR A 20 3.47 1.44 -12.14
N ALA A 21 3.02 2.67 -12.16
CA ALA A 21 1.67 3.04 -11.76
C ALA A 21 1.21 4.26 -12.56
N ALA A 22 -0.08 4.30 -12.88
CA ALA A 22 -0.70 5.39 -13.63
C ALA A 22 -2.09 5.69 -13.05
N GLY A 23 -2.63 6.85 -13.41
CA GLY A 23 -3.94 7.27 -12.98
C GLY A 23 -4.06 7.37 -11.46
N ARG A 24 -5.21 7.01 -10.93
CA ARG A 24 -5.50 7.09 -9.49
C ARG A 24 -4.51 6.30 -8.63
N SER A 25 -4.04 5.15 -9.09
CA SER A 25 -3.05 4.32 -8.40
C SER A 25 -1.68 4.99 -8.27
N ALA A 26 -1.42 5.97 -9.12
CA ALA A 26 -0.17 6.70 -9.16
C ALA A 26 0.02 7.64 -7.99
N HIS A 27 -1.06 8.26 -7.51
CA HIS A 27 -1.07 9.30 -6.50
C HIS A 27 0.09 10.30 -6.66
N ASN A 28 0.18 10.86 -7.87
CA ASN A 28 1.29 11.76 -8.26
C ASN A 28 1.21 13.15 -7.61
N GLY A 29 0.16 13.44 -6.86
CA GLY A 29 -0.07 14.74 -6.21
C GLY A 29 -0.54 15.86 -7.15
N MET A 30 -0.72 15.58 -8.43
CA MET A 30 -1.06 16.58 -9.46
C MET A 30 -2.44 17.20 -9.25
N HIS A 31 -3.37 16.48 -8.65
CA HIS A 31 -4.76 16.90 -8.49
C HIS A 31 -5.09 17.51 -7.12
N GLY A 32 -4.11 17.64 -6.22
CA GLY A 32 -4.32 18.19 -4.88
C GLY A 32 -5.31 17.34 -4.06
N GLU A 33 -6.27 18.01 -3.41
CA GLU A 33 -7.27 17.35 -2.56
C GLU A 33 -8.34 16.61 -3.35
N GLY A 34 -8.67 17.06 -4.57
CA GLY A 34 -9.72 16.49 -5.39
C GLY A 34 -9.47 16.61 -6.88
N ILE A 35 -9.85 15.59 -7.61
CA ILE A 35 -9.76 15.57 -9.08
C ILE A 35 -10.96 16.29 -9.67
N LEU A 36 -10.72 17.26 -10.58
CA LEU A 36 -11.77 17.91 -11.33
C LEU A 36 -12.54 16.90 -12.22
N PRO A 37 -13.85 17.07 -12.41
CA PRO A 37 -14.64 16.19 -13.27
C PRO A 37 -14.01 16.04 -14.66
N GLY A 38 -13.88 14.80 -15.12
CA GLY A 38 -13.26 14.44 -16.40
C GLY A 38 -11.73 14.25 -16.37
N ASN A 39 -11.02 14.90 -15.47
CA ASN A 39 -9.55 14.81 -15.42
C ASN A 39 -9.05 13.43 -14.99
N GLN A 40 -9.84 12.65 -14.25
CA GLN A 40 -9.43 11.31 -13.86
C GLN A 40 -9.23 10.41 -15.08
N MET A 41 -10.19 10.41 -16.02
CA MET A 41 -10.08 9.60 -17.23
C MET A 41 -8.88 10.05 -18.08
N LEU A 42 -8.62 11.36 -18.14
CA LEU A 42 -7.47 11.91 -18.84
C LEU A 42 -6.15 11.45 -18.21
N ASP A 43 -6.05 11.49 -16.87
CA ASP A 43 -4.87 11.02 -16.13
C ASP A 43 -4.64 9.52 -16.32
N ASP A 44 -5.71 8.69 -16.28
CA ASP A 44 -5.64 7.26 -16.56
C ASP A 44 -5.13 6.97 -17.98
N LEU A 45 -5.63 7.70 -18.98
CA LEU A 45 -5.25 7.50 -20.40
C LEU A 45 -3.82 7.98 -20.67
N VAL A 46 -3.49 9.19 -20.27
CA VAL A 46 -2.17 9.79 -20.52
C VAL A 46 -1.10 9.06 -19.71
N GLY A 47 -1.32 8.91 -18.41
CA GLY A 47 -0.39 8.20 -17.52
C GLY A 47 -0.22 6.73 -17.92
N GLY A 48 -1.32 6.05 -18.26
CA GLY A 48 -1.30 4.67 -18.75
C GLY A 48 -0.51 4.51 -20.05
N ASN A 49 -0.70 5.46 -21.00
CA ASN A 49 0.05 5.45 -22.27
C ASN A 49 1.57 5.66 -22.06
N HIS A 50 1.95 6.61 -21.20
CA HIS A 50 3.36 6.87 -20.88
C HIS A 50 3.99 5.67 -20.16
N ALA A 51 3.34 5.15 -19.13
CA ALA A 51 3.83 3.99 -18.40
C ALA A 51 3.93 2.73 -19.28
N GLY A 52 2.90 2.46 -20.07
CA GLY A 52 2.87 1.31 -20.98
C GLY A 52 3.92 1.39 -22.09
N SER A 53 4.11 2.56 -22.69
CA SER A 53 5.13 2.78 -23.72
C SER A 53 6.54 2.55 -23.18
N HIS A 54 6.83 3.11 -22.01
CA HIS A 54 8.14 2.92 -21.38
C HIS A 54 8.35 1.45 -20.94
N ALA A 55 7.33 0.83 -20.31
CA ALA A 55 7.40 -0.57 -19.89
C ALA A 55 7.61 -1.51 -21.08
N GLY A 56 6.91 -1.28 -22.20
CA GLY A 56 7.05 -2.05 -23.42
C GLY A 56 8.44 -1.94 -24.07
N ALA A 57 9.08 -0.77 -23.97
CA ALA A 57 10.46 -0.60 -24.42
C ALA A 57 11.44 -1.31 -23.46
N TRP A 58 11.27 -1.09 -22.16
CA TRP A 58 12.17 -1.60 -21.13
C TRP A 58 12.18 -3.14 -21.05
N VAL A 59 11.01 -3.79 -21.20
CA VAL A 59 10.89 -5.25 -21.03
C VAL A 59 11.68 -6.04 -22.08
N LYS A 60 11.99 -5.43 -23.22
CA LYS A 60 12.74 -6.11 -24.30
C LYS A 60 14.17 -6.51 -23.86
N ASP A 61 14.77 -5.68 -23.01
CA ASP A 61 16.15 -5.87 -22.53
C ASP A 61 16.19 -6.30 -21.05
N ALA A 62 15.04 -6.45 -20.42
CA ALA A 62 14.94 -6.79 -19.01
C ALA A 62 15.22 -8.28 -18.77
N SER A 63 16.07 -8.58 -17.81
CA SER A 63 16.24 -9.94 -17.30
C SER A 63 15.25 -10.22 -16.18
N PHE A 64 14.65 -11.40 -16.15
CA PHE A 64 13.83 -11.85 -15.03
C PHE A 64 14.69 -12.11 -13.79
N GLY A 65 14.15 -11.81 -12.61
CA GLY A 65 14.82 -12.09 -11.34
C GLY A 65 15.09 -13.58 -11.16
N GLY A 66 16.20 -13.92 -10.52
CA GLY A 66 16.57 -15.30 -10.26
C GLY A 66 15.61 -15.98 -9.26
N SER A 67 15.46 -17.31 -9.35
CA SER A 67 14.62 -18.14 -8.48
C SER A 67 14.88 -17.91 -6.98
N THR A 68 16.12 -17.68 -6.60
CA THR A 68 16.54 -17.44 -5.20
C THR A 68 15.86 -16.20 -4.58
N LEU A 69 15.56 -15.16 -5.37
CA LEU A 69 14.85 -13.98 -4.88
C LEU A 69 13.37 -14.29 -4.64
N VAL A 70 12.77 -15.09 -5.52
CA VAL A 70 11.39 -15.56 -5.38
C VAL A 70 11.24 -16.44 -4.15
N GLU A 71 12.14 -17.39 -3.94
CA GLU A 71 12.14 -18.27 -2.77
C GLU A 71 12.23 -17.48 -1.44
N LYS A 72 13.13 -16.48 -1.38
CA LYS A 72 13.23 -15.59 -0.22
C LYS A 72 11.94 -14.79 0.01
N ALA A 73 11.29 -14.33 -1.05
CA ALA A 73 10.03 -13.60 -0.97
C ALA A 73 8.89 -14.51 -0.46
N VAL A 74 8.82 -15.75 -0.94
CA VAL A 74 7.86 -16.77 -0.46
C VAL A 74 8.03 -17.02 1.02
N VAL A 75 9.27 -17.29 1.49
CA VAL A 75 9.55 -17.51 2.92
C VAL A 75 9.15 -16.30 3.76
N LYS A 76 9.44 -15.08 3.29
CA LYS A 76 9.03 -13.87 4.00
C LYS A 76 7.52 -13.73 4.08
N SER A 77 6.81 -14.03 3.00
CA SER A 77 5.34 -13.95 2.95
C SER A 77 4.69 -15.02 3.84
N SER A 78 5.22 -16.25 3.85
CA SER A 78 4.75 -17.32 4.73
C SER A 78 4.88 -16.92 6.20
N LYS A 79 6.05 -16.44 6.62
CA LYS A 79 6.27 -15.94 7.99
C LYS A 79 5.29 -14.83 8.38
N ARG A 80 4.91 -13.96 7.45
CA ARG A 80 3.92 -12.91 7.70
C ARG A 80 2.56 -13.51 8.05
N VAL A 81 2.12 -14.52 7.31
CA VAL A 81 0.86 -15.25 7.57
C VAL A 81 0.93 -15.97 8.90
N ASP A 82 2.02 -16.67 9.18
CA ASP A 82 2.23 -17.40 10.43
C ASP A 82 2.19 -16.45 11.65
N THR A 83 2.78 -15.27 11.51
CA THR A 83 2.73 -14.24 12.57
C THR A 83 1.31 -13.78 12.86
N LEU A 84 0.47 -13.60 11.85
CA LEU A 84 -0.95 -13.25 12.03
C LEU A 84 -1.72 -14.36 12.75
N LYS A 85 -1.40 -15.62 12.47
CA LYS A 85 -2.00 -16.80 13.10
C LYS A 85 -1.47 -17.11 14.50
N SER A 86 -0.36 -16.50 14.92
CA SER A 86 0.27 -16.76 16.22
C SER A 86 -0.57 -16.31 17.43
N GLY A 87 -1.65 -15.57 17.20
CA GLY A 87 -2.55 -15.12 18.25
C GLY A 87 -2.03 -13.94 19.09
N ILE A 88 -0.91 -13.36 18.73
CA ILE A 88 -0.34 -12.17 19.40
C ILE A 88 -0.82 -10.90 18.71
N GLY A 89 -1.38 -9.98 19.48
CA GLY A 89 -1.85 -8.69 18.97
C GLY A 89 -3.32 -8.41 19.24
N VAL A 90 -3.82 -7.36 18.58
CA VAL A 90 -5.21 -6.90 18.68
C VAL A 90 -6.06 -7.60 17.63
N SER A 91 -7.33 -7.88 17.91
CA SER A 91 -8.23 -8.48 16.91
C SER A 91 -8.41 -7.54 15.71
N VAL A 92 -8.65 -8.13 14.53
CA VAL A 92 -8.85 -7.37 13.27
C VAL A 92 -9.97 -6.33 13.42
N GLY A 93 -11.09 -6.70 14.05
CA GLY A 93 -12.22 -5.79 14.24
C GLY A 93 -11.88 -4.58 15.12
N GLN A 94 -11.19 -4.81 16.24
CA GLN A 94 -10.75 -3.72 17.13
C GLN A 94 -9.72 -2.81 16.44
N ALA A 95 -8.76 -3.38 15.76
CA ALA A 95 -7.74 -2.61 15.04
C ALA A 95 -8.37 -1.77 13.91
N SER A 96 -9.31 -2.34 13.15
CA SER A 96 -10.05 -1.63 12.10
C SER A 96 -10.89 -0.47 12.67
N ALA A 97 -11.62 -0.69 13.76
CA ALA A 97 -12.41 0.35 14.41
C ALA A 97 -11.52 1.49 14.95
N THR A 98 -10.39 1.16 15.57
CA THR A 98 -9.42 2.16 16.04
C THR A 98 -8.84 2.96 14.87
N LEU A 99 -8.42 2.31 13.81
CA LEU A 99 -7.88 2.99 12.62
C LEU A 99 -8.92 3.92 12.00
N SER A 100 -10.15 3.45 11.83
CA SER A 100 -11.26 4.25 11.30
C SER A 100 -11.53 5.49 12.16
N SER A 101 -11.58 5.34 13.48
CA SER A 101 -11.77 6.46 14.42
C SER A 101 -10.63 7.47 14.34
N VAL A 102 -9.37 7.01 14.34
CA VAL A 102 -8.19 7.87 14.23
C VAL A 102 -8.20 8.64 12.91
N MET A 103 -8.47 7.97 11.80
CA MET A 103 -8.55 8.63 10.49
C MET A 103 -9.68 9.64 10.43
N ALA A 104 -10.87 9.30 10.95
CA ALA A 104 -12.00 10.24 10.99
C ALA A 104 -11.66 11.50 11.81
N SER A 105 -10.96 11.36 12.92
CA SER A 105 -10.60 12.50 13.77
C SER A 105 -9.59 13.46 13.12
N CYS A 106 -8.67 12.97 12.30
CA CYS A 106 -7.62 13.79 11.71
C CYS A 106 -7.88 14.23 10.26
N THR A 107 -8.90 13.63 9.58
CA THR A 107 -9.17 13.94 8.16
C THR A 107 -10.50 14.65 7.94
N ASN A 108 -11.38 14.72 8.93
CA ASN A 108 -12.66 15.44 8.83
C ASN A 108 -12.45 16.96 9.02
N GLY A 109 -12.68 17.71 7.95
CA GLY A 109 -12.63 19.16 7.95
C GLY A 109 -11.21 19.73 7.87
N SER A 110 -10.85 20.63 8.79
CA SER A 110 -9.52 21.26 8.80
C SER A 110 -8.47 20.28 9.33
N ARG A 111 -7.41 20.11 8.57
CA ARG A 111 -6.26 19.27 8.96
C ARG A 111 -5.22 20.15 9.64
N ASP A 112 -4.84 19.81 10.84
CA ASP A 112 -3.78 20.48 11.58
C ASP A 112 -2.61 19.53 11.84
N GLU A 113 -1.42 20.12 12.07
CA GLU A 113 -0.18 19.36 12.24
C GLU A 113 -0.21 18.50 13.52
N SER A 114 -0.88 18.97 14.56
CA SER A 114 -0.91 18.28 15.85
C SER A 114 -1.77 17.01 15.79
N SER A 115 -2.94 17.09 15.18
CA SER A 115 -3.82 15.91 14.99
C SER A 115 -3.22 14.89 14.03
N LEU A 116 -2.55 15.33 12.97
CA LEU A 116 -1.86 14.42 12.04
C LEU A 116 -0.67 13.71 12.70
N LYS A 117 0.10 14.39 13.55
CA LYS A 117 1.17 13.74 14.32
C LYS A 117 0.63 12.72 15.31
N ALA A 118 -0.40 13.08 16.07
CA ALA A 118 -1.04 12.15 17.01
C ALA A 118 -1.60 10.90 16.30
N ALA A 119 -2.20 11.07 15.12
CA ALA A 119 -2.66 9.96 14.30
C ALA A 119 -1.49 9.06 13.84
N ALA A 120 -0.39 9.65 13.35
CA ALA A 120 0.81 8.92 12.93
C ALA A 120 1.44 8.12 14.09
N ASP A 121 1.50 8.70 15.29
CA ASP A 121 2.00 8.03 16.49
C ASP A 121 1.08 6.85 16.88
N THR A 122 -0.24 7.04 16.83
CA THR A 122 -1.20 5.98 17.09
C THR A 122 -1.07 4.83 16.10
N ILE A 123 -0.97 5.12 14.80
CA ILE A 123 -0.75 4.11 13.75
C ILE A 123 0.57 3.37 13.98
N SER A 124 1.63 4.08 14.34
CA SER A 124 2.92 3.49 14.66
C SER A 124 2.84 2.54 15.86
N GLN A 125 2.04 2.90 16.87
CA GLN A 125 1.80 2.04 18.02
C GLN A 125 0.96 0.81 17.65
N MET A 126 -0.06 0.96 16.80
CA MET A 126 -0.85 -0.16 16.28
C MET A 126 0.02 -1.17 15.52
N LYS A 127 0.97 -0.69 14.71
CA LYS A 127 1.96 -1.55 14.03
C LYS A 127 2.78 -2.38 15.02
N LYS A 128 3.25 -1.75 16.11
CA LYS A 128 4.04 -2.44 17.15
C LYS A 128 3.23 -3.47 17.92
N ASN A 129 1.98 -3.15 18.23
CA ASN A 129 1.08 -4.06 18.95
C ASN A 129 0.72 -5.32 18.13
N GLY A 130 0.79 -5.21 16.80
CA GLY A 130 0.46 -6.30 15.90
C GLY A 130 -1.06 -6.58 15.80
N ILE A 131 -1.40 -7.39 14.82
CA ILE A 131 -2.77 -7.84 14.54
C ILE A 131 -2.79 -9.35 14.67
N LYS A 132 -3.83 -9.91 15.28
CA LYS A 132 -4.05 -11.35 15.39
C LYS A 132 -5.29 -11.77 14.62
N VAL A 133 -5.21 -12.97 14.05
CA VAL A 133 -6.31 -13.68 13.41
C VAL A 133 -6.71 -14.85 14.31
N THR A 134 -8.00 -14.96 14.58
CA THR A 134 -8.57 -16.01 15.44
C THR A 134 -8.94 -17.24 14.62
N ASP A 135 -9.45 -17.01 13.41
CA ASP A 135 -9.82 -18.07 12.48
C ASP A 135 -8.56 -18.76 11.92
N GLN A 136 -8.43 -20.04 12.22
CA GLN A 136 -7.30 -20.88 11.77
C GLN A 136 -7.56 -21.61 10.45
N SER A 137 -8.73 -21.43 9.84
CA SER A 137 -9.07 -22.07 8.57
C SER A 137 -8.09 -21.70 7.47
N THR A 138 -7.84 -22.66 6.57
CA THR A 138 -6.92 -22.47 5.43
C THR A 138 -7.66 -22.11 4.14
N VAL A 139 -8.97 -22.28 4.12
CA VAL A 139 -9.82 -22.04 2.97
C VAL A 139 -10.88 -21.01 3.35
N MET A 140 -11.11 -20.03 2.48
CA MET A 140 -12.11 -18.97 2.65
C MET A 140 -12.02 -18.20 3.98
N ASN A 141 -10.82 -18.00 4.50
CA ASN A 141 -10.57 -17.25 5.72
C ASN A 141 -10.67 -15.74 5.46
N THR A 142 -11.87 -15.18 5.64
CA THR A 142 -12.15 -13.76 5.42
C THR A 142 -11.48 -12.87 6.47
N GLU A 143 -11.29 -13.38 7.71
CA GLU A 143 -10.56 -12.65 8.76
C GLU A 143 -9.08 -12.47 8.37
N MET A 144 -8.45 -13.49 7.79
CA MET A 144 -7.08 -13.39 7.26
C MET A 144 -6.97 -12.36 6.13
N CYS A 145 -7.91 -12.35 5.19
CA CYS A 145 -7.93 -11.34 4.12
C CYS A 145 -8.05 -9.93 4.70
N SER A 146 -8.93 -9.74 5.68
CA SER A 146 -9.12 -8.46 6.36
C SER A 146 -7.86 -8.03 7.14
N ALA A 147 -7.18 -8.98 7.81
CA ALA A 147 -5.92 -8.72 8.53
C ALA A 147 -4.80 -8.28 7.57
N LEU A 148 -4.66 -8.94 6.43
CA LEU A 148 -3.67 -8.58 5.41
C LEU A 148 -3.94 -7.19 4.80
N ASN A 149 -5.21 -6.88 4.53
CA ASN A 149 -5.62 -5.56 4.05
C ASN A 149 -5.31 -4.48 5.10
N LEU A 150 -5.67 -4.73 6.37
CA LEU A 150 -5.41 -3.80 7.45
C LEU A 150 -3.91 -3.57 7.68
N GLN A 151 -3.08 -4.60 7.58
CA GLN A 151 -1.63 -4.44 7.60
C GLN A 151 -1.14 -3.54 6.45
N GLY A 152 -1.73 -3.67 5.26
CA GLY A 152 -1.44 -2.79 4.12
C GLY A 152 -1.83 -1.33 4.38
N MET A 153 -2.99 -1.10 5.01
CA MET A 153 -3.45 0.25 5.37
C MET A 153 -2.56 0.92 6.45
N LEU A 154 -1.96 0.14 7.33
CA LEU A 154 -1.07 0.64 8.38
C LEU A 154 0.35 0.98 7.86
N THR A 155 0.68 0.69 6.60
CA THR A 155 2.02 0.88 6.04
C THR A 155 2.26 2.29 5.61
#